data_493383416dc3c8ca21006d61058a3c91
#
_entry.id   493383416dc3c8ca21006d61058a3c91
#
_cell.length_a   1.000
_cell.length_b   1.000
_cell.length_c   1.000
_cell.angle_alpha   90.00
_cell.angle_beta   90.00
_cell.angle_gamma   90.00
#
_symmetry.space_group_name_H-M   'P 1'
#
loop_
_entity.id
_entity.type
_entity.pdbx_description
1 polymer ?
#
loop_
_entity_poly.entity_id
_entity_poly.type
_entity_poly.pdbx_seq_one_letter_code
_entity_poly.pdbx_strand_id
1 'polypeptide(L)'
;YARDCQTRYPNKRLLIHFIQPHYPFIGPTASRIQEHTGKNIGGSVPMESKKDDFDLEKHSRFNSYTDAIEAGISRQKIRTAYAESIAEVIKSTKSLIDDLPGKTVITADHGEHLGDKPIPFGGRLWGHPPGVRSDALCVVPWVEFESDSRKQLTAEPPQEQPSVDNEVVEQRLRSLGYK
;
A
#
# COMPACT_ATOMS: atom_id res chain seq x y z
N TYR A 1 5.61 -3.14 -16.51
CA TYR A 1 5.09 -1.76 -16.56
C TYR A 1 6.13 -0.72 -16.15
N ALA A 2 6.76 -0.78 -14.95
CA ALA A 2 7.75 0.22 -14.52
C ALA A 2 9.00 0.25 -15.45
N ARG A 3 9.49 -0.93 -15.87
CA ARG A 3 10.58 -1.04 -16.86
C ARG A 3 10.18 -0.45 -18.21
N ASP A 4 8.95 -0.67 -18.65
CA ASP A 4 8.43 -0.11 -19.91
C ASP A 4 8.33 1.41 -19.81
N CYS A 5 7.90 1.95 -18.67
CA CYS A 5 7.90 3.40 -18.41
C CYS A 5 9.32 3.97 -18.44
N GLN A 6 10.30 3.27 -17.88
CA GLN A 6 11.71 3.70 -17.92
C GLN A 6 12.22 3.76 -19.37
N THR A 7 11.89 2.78 -20.19
CA THR A 7 12.27 2.75 -21.62
C THR A 7 11.56 3.85 -22.41
N ARG A 8 10.27 4.04 -22.15
CA ARG A 8 9.45 5.03 -22.86
C ARG A 8 9.78 6.47 -22.45
N TYR A 9 10.19 6.69 -21.21
CA TYR A 9 10.46 8.01 -20.65
C TYR A 9 11.85 8.08 -19.99
N PRO A 10 12.94 7.91 -20.78
CA PRO A 10 14.30 7.77 -20.24
C PRO A 10 14.77 9.01 -19.46
N ASN A 11 14.27 10.20 -19.80
CA ASN A 11 14.65 11.47 -19.20
C ASN A 11 13.66 11.99 -18.16
N LYS A 12 12.78 11.12 -17.63
CA LYS A 12 11.81 11.47 -16.59
C LYS A 12 12.13 10.76 -15.27
N ARG A 13 11.78 11.42 -14.17
CA ARG A 13 11.71 10.71 -12.87
C ARG A 13 10.53 9.76 -12.90
N LEU A 14 10.69 8.62 -12.26
CA LEU A 14 9.60 7.67 -12.06
C LEU A 14 9.17 7.73 -10.58
N LEU A 15 7.88 7.83 -10.37
CA LEU A 15 7.24 7.56 -9.10
C LEU A 15 6.45 6.25 -9.26
N ILE A 16 6.88 5.22 -8.56
CA ILE A 16 6.27 3.89 -8.60
C ILE A 16 5.58 3.67 -7.27
N HIS A 17 4.25 3.62 -7.30
CA HIS A 17 3.43 3.45 -6.11
C HIS A 17 2.97 2.00 -6.02
N PHE A 18 3.40 1.29 -4.96
CA PHE A 18 2.87 0.00 -4.58
C PHE A 18 1.72 0.21 -3.60
N ILE A 19 0.63 -0.50 -3.80
CA ILE A 19 -0.53 -0.41 -2.88
C ILE A 19 -0.18 -1.03 -1.53
N GLN A 20 0.50 -2.19 -1.52
CA GLN A 20 0.93 -2.82 -0.28
C GLN A 20 2.07 -1.99 0.37
N PRO A 21 2.14 -1.98 1.69
CA PRO A 21 1.47 -2.84 2.67
C PRO A 21 0.04 -2.43 3.05
N HIS A 22 -0.59 -1.51 2.30
CA HIS A 22 -2.02 -1.30 2.43
C HIS A 22 -2.76 -2.63 2.19
N TYR A 23 -3.86 -2.82 2.87
CA TYR A 23 -4.61 -4.06 2.72
C TYR A 23 -5.33 -4.17 1.36
N PRO A 24 -5.66 -5.37 0.88
CA PRO A 24 -5.53 -6.66 1.58
C PRO A 24 -4.07 -7.06 1.77
N PHE A 25 -3.75 -7.59 2.94
CA PHE A 25 -2.41 -8.09 3.21
C PHE A 25 -2.08 -9.30 2.34
N ILE A 26 -0.81 -9.43 1.98
CA ILE A 26 -0.27 -10.55 1.20
C ILE A 26 0.80 -11.27 2.02
N GLY A 27 1.05 -12.52 1.68
CA GLY A 27 2.03 -13.35 2.36
C GLY A 27 1.43 -14.53 3.12
N PRO A 28 2.28 -15.40 3.68
CA PRO A 28 1.85 -16.68 4.26
C PRO A 28 0.85 -16.55 5.41
N THR A 29 1.02 -15.55 6.28
CA THR A 29 0.11 -15.35 7.42
C THR A 29 -1.25 -14.84 6.96
N ALA A 30 -1.28 -13.92 6.00
CA ALA A 30 -2.54 -13.44 5.41
C ALA A 30 -3.30 -14.58 4.72
N SER A 31 -2.61 -15.42 3.94
CA SER A 31 -3.20 -16.59 3.29
C SER A 31 -3.81 -17.56 4.29
N ARG A 32 -3.08 -17.91 5.37
CA ARG A 32 -3.61 -18.80 6.44
C ARG A 32 -4.82 -18.21 7.16
N ILE A 33 -4.85 -16.89 7.36
CA ILE A 33 -6.02 -16.23 7.96
C ILE A 33 -7.21 -16.36 7.01
N GLN A 34 -7.01 -16.11 5.71
CA GLN A 34 -8.04 -16.24 4.70
C GLN A 34 -8.57 -17.69 4.59
N GLU A 35 -7.68 -18.66 4.56
CA GLU A 35 -8.04 -20.09 4.54
C GLU A 35 -8.89 -20.50 5.76
N HIS A 36 -8.53 -20.00 6.96
CA HIS A 36 -9.22 -20.34 8.20
C HIS A 36 -10.53 -19.61 8.41
N THR A 37 -10.64 -18.36 7.97
CA THR A 37 -11.79 -17.50 8.25
C THR A 37 -12.66 -17.20 7.03
N GLY A 38 -12.20 -17.57 5.83
CA GLY A 38 -12.80 -17.13 4.56
C GLY A 38 -12.60 -15.64 4.27
N LYS A 39 -11.85 -14.90 5.11
CA LYS A 39 -11.69 -13.45 5.02
C LYS A 39 -10.23 -13.03 5.04
N ASN A 40 -9.87 -12.03 4.23
CA ASN A 40 -8.59 -11.36 4.32
C ASN A 40 -8.62 -10.22 5.35
N ILE A 41 -7.46 -9.81 5.85
CA ILE A 41 -7.37 -8.65 6.75
C ILE A 41 -7.44 -7.39 5.92
N GLY A 42 -8.42 -6.58 6.26
CA GLY A 42 -8.53 -5.18 5.89
C GLY A 42 -9.06 -4.88 4.49
N GLY A 43 -9.49 -3.69 4.32
CA GLY A 43 -9.66 -2.91 3.14
C GLY A 43 -10.95 -2.89 2.36
N SER A 44 -11.22 -1.71 1.83
CA SER A 44 -12.36 -1.46 0.96
C SER A 44 -12.34 -2.33 -0.31
N VAL A 45 -13.50 -2.72 -0.82
CA VAL A 45 -13.64 -3.53 -2.06
C VAL A 45 -12.91 -2.84 -3.19
N PRO A 46 -12.07 -3.52 -3.99
CA PRO A 46 -11.65 -2.97 -5.25
C PRO A 46 -12.91 -2.63 -6.05
N MET A 47 -13.12 -1.35 -6.34
CA MET A 47 -14.14 -0.97 -7.28
C MET A 47 -13.71 -1.43 -8.66
N GLU A 48 -14.61 -2.21 -9.28
CA GLU A 48 -14.55 -2.64 -10.67
C GLU A 48 -13.39 -3.54 -11.10
N SER A 49 -13.36 -4.78 -10.64
CA SER A 49 -13.30 -5.84 -11.63
C SER A 49 -14.64 -5.84 -12.39
N LYS A 50 -14.61 -5.94 -13.71
CA LYS A 50 -15.83 -6.06 -14.53
C LYS A 50 -16.80 -7.03 -13.86
N LYS A 51 -18.05 -6.66 -13.75
CA LYS A 51 -19.12 -7.33 -12.98
C LYS A 51 -19.21 -8.86 -13.14
N ASP A 52 -18.57 -9.41 -14.13
CA ASP A 52 -18.74 -10.81 -14.54
C ASP A 52 -17.68 -11.76 -13.93
N ASP A 53 -16.56 -11.26 -13.36
CA ASP A 53 -15.48 -12.08 -12.80
C ASP A 53 -15.21 -11.83 -11.32
N PHE A 54 -16.01 -11.00 -10.64
CA PHE A 54 -15.78 -10.68 -9.24
C PHE A 54 -16.46 -11.70 -8.32
N ASP A 55 -15.69 -12.68 -7.91
CA ASP A 55 -16.12 -13.66 -6.90
C ASP A 55 -16.07 -13.01 -5.50
N LEU A 56 -17.23 -12.59 -5.02
CA LEU A 56 -17.42 -12.00 -3.70
C LEU A 56 -16.94 -12.91 -2.55
N GLU A 57 -17.01 -14.23 -2.72
CA GLU A 57 -16.54 -15.19 -1.71
C GLU A 57 -15.01 -15.19 -1.60
N LYS A 58 -14.31 -15.12 -2.73
CA LYS A 58 -12.83 -15.03 -2.75
C LYS A 58 -12.29 -13.73 -2.18
N HIS A 59 -13.11 -12.67 -2.16
CA HIS A 59 -12.71 -11.34 -1.72
C HIS A 59 -13.37 -10.93 -0.41
N SER A 60 -13.98 -11.88 0.31
CA SER A 60 -14.49 -11.64 1.66
C SER A 60 -13.37 -11.18 2.59
N ARG A 61 -13.63 -10.18 3.42
CA ARG A 61 -12.64 -9.57 4.29
C ARG A 61 -13.26 -9.03 5.57
N PHE A 62 -12.40 -8.76 6.53
CA PHE A 62 -12.76 -7.96 7.69
C PHE A 62 -12.84 -6.48 7.28
N ASN A 63 -13.87 -5.77 7.73
CA ASN A 63 -14.05 -4.35 7.42
C ASN A 63 -13.06 -3.46 8.17
N SER A 64 -12.51 -3.95 9.27
CA SER A 64 -11.54 -3.24 10.09
C SER A 64 -10.59 -4.21 10.80
N TYR A 65 -9.51 -3.67 11.35
CA TYR A 65 -8.65 -4.42 12.27
C TYR A 65 -9.39 -4.88 13.53
N THR A 66 -10.36 -4.07 13.99
CA THR A 66 -11.17 -4.40 15.17
C THR A 66 -12.02 -5.64 14.91
N ASP A 67 -12.67 -5.72 13.75
CA ASP A 67 -13.45 -6.90 13.35
C ASP A 67 -12.59 -8.16 13.28
N ALA A 68 -11.35 -8.04 12.80
CA ALA A 68 -10.41 -9.16 12.77
C ALA A 68 -10.03 -9.63 14.19
N ILE A 69 -9.82 -8.70 15.11
CA ILE A 69 -9.54 -9.00 16.53
C ILE A 69 -10.75 -9.67 17.18
N GLU A 70 -11.96 -9.17 16.97
CA GLU A 70 -13.21 -9.75 17.48
C GLU A 70 -13.46 -11.17 16.95
N ALA A 71 -13.04 -11.43 15.71
CA ALA A 71 -13.05 -12.77 15.12
C ALA A 71 -11.90 -13.68 15.62
N GLY A 72 -11.12 -13.25 16.62
CA GLY A 72 -10.08 -14.06 17.26
C GLY A 72 -8.70 -13.98 16.58
N ILE A 73 -8.51 -13.11 15.62
CA ILE A 73 -7.18 -12.87 15.02
C ILE A 73 -6.35 -12.05 15.98
N SER A 74 -5.28 -12.62 16.52
CA SER A 74 -4.43 -11.89 17.45
C SER A 74 -3.71 -10.71 16.80
N ARG A 75 -3.46 -9.64 17.58
CA ARG A 75 -2.67 -8.50 17.15
C ARG A 75 -1.32 -8.91 16.54
N GLN A 76 -0.67 -9.92 17.13
CA GLN A 76 0.61 -10.40 16.62
C GLN A 76 0.48 -10.97 15.20
N LYS A 77 -0.59 -11.72 14.91
CA LYS A 77 -0.85 -12.22 13.54
C LYS A 77 -1.07 -11.08 12.55
N ILE A 78 -1.79 -10.02 12.93
CA ILE A 78 -1.97 -8.82 12.10
C ILE A 78 -0.64 -8.17 11.81
N ARG A 79 0.20 -7.95 12.81
CA ARG A 79 1.54 -7.36 12.64
C ARG A 79 2.46 -8.23 11.77
N THR A 80 2.39 -9.54 11.94
CA THR A 80 3.15 -10.48 11.10
C THR A 80 2.70 -10.40 9.65
N ALA A 81 1.40 -10.41 9.37
CA ALA A 81 0.87 -10.31 8.02
C ALA A 81 1.24 -8.97 7.34
N TYR A 82 1.22 -7.87 8.10
CA TYR A 82 1.69 -6.56 7.63
C TYR A 82 3.18 -6.58 7.27
N ALA A 83 4.02 -7.14 8.15
CA ALA A 83 5.46 -7.25 7.90
C ALA A 83 5.78 -8.16 6.71
N GLU A 84 5.06 -9.26 6.54
CA GLU A 84 5.18 -10.14 5.37
C GLU A 84 4.79 -9.40 4.09
N SER A 85 3.74 -8.57 4.12
CA SER A 85 3.34 -7.73 2.98
C SER A 85 4.45 -6.76 2.57
N ILE A 86 5.11 -6.12 3.53
CA ILE A 86 6.29 -5.29 3.27
C ILE A 86 7.41 -6.11 2.64
N ALA A 87 7.70 -7.29 3.18
CA ALA A 87 8.77 -8.14 2.68
C ALA A 87 8.54 -8.56 1.22
N GLU A 88 7.29 -8.88 0.82
CA GLU A 88 6.95 -9.20 -0.56
C GLU A 88 7.11 -8.00 -1.50
N VAL A 89 6.75 -6.80 -1.07
CA VAL A 89 6.99 -5.56 -1.84
C VAL A 89 8.48 -5.32 -2.00
N ILE A 90 9.27 -5.40 -0.93
CA ILE A 90 10.73 -5.20 -0.98
C ILE A 90 11.38 -6.23 -1.93
N LYS A 91 10.98 -7.49 -1.86
CA LYS A 91 11.46 -8.54 -2.75
C LYS A 91 11.17 -8.22 -4.23
N SER A 92 9.95 -7.77 -4.53
CA SER A 92 9.56 -7.37 -5.88
C SER A 92 10.31 -6.12 -6.34
N THR A 93 10.57 -5.18 -5.44
CA THR A 93 11.25 -3.93 -5.72
C THR A 93 12.74 -4.13 -5.98
N LYS A 94 13.39 -5.08 -5.29
CA LYS A 94 14.83 -5.35 -5.43
C LYS A 94 15.23 -5.57 -6.89
N SER A 95 14.54 -6.46 -7.60
CA SER A 95 14.83 -6.73 -9.01
C SER A 95 14.57 -5.51 -9.93
N LEU A 96 13.70 -4.61 -9.51
CA LEU A 96 13.41 -3.39 -10.25
C LEU A 96 14.51 -2.35 -10.03
N ILE A 97 15.05 -2.22 -8.82
CA ILE A 97 16.13 -1.28 -8.50
C ILE A 97 17.38 -1.60 -9.32
N ASP A 98 17.72 -2.87 -9.44
CA ASP A 98 18.90 -3.31 -10.20
C ASP A 98 18.81 -2.92 -11.70
N ASP A 99 17.60 -2.77 -12.23
CA ASP A 99 17.35 -2.41 -13.63
C ASP A 99 17.16 -0.90 -13.87
N LEU A 100 16.99 -0.11 -12.82
CA LEU A 100 16.72 1.33 -12.95
C LEU A 100 18.02 2.15 -12.90
N PRO A 101 18.28 3.00 -13.90
CA PRO A 101 19.43 3.88 -13.87
C PRO A 101 19.22 5.05 -12.90
N GLY A 102 20.28 5.49 -12.26
CA GLY A 102 20.27 6.63 -11.35
C GLY A 102 19.86 6.29 -9.94
N LYS A 103 19.88 7.30 -9.09
CA LYS A 103 19.54 7.16 -7.66
C LYS A 103 18.07 6.73 -7.49
N THR A 104 17.86 5.69 -6.72
CA THR A 104 16.55 5.20 -6.33
C THR A 104 16.31 5.41 -4.84
N VAL A 105 15.10 5.82 -4.47
CA VAL A 105 14.66 5.98 -3.08
C VAL A 105 13.44 5.12 -2.84
N ILE A 106 13.45 4.35 -1.76
CA ILE A 106 12.28 3.68 -1.22
C ILE A 106 11.78 4.46 -0.01
N THR A 107 10.53 4.82 -0.03
CA THR A 107 9.84 5.54 1.06
C THR A 107 8.38 5.11 1.15
N ALA A 108 7.62 5.71 2.06
CA ALA A 108 6.18 5.55 2.16
C ALA A 108 5.52 6.93 2.24
N ASP A 109 4.23 7.02 1.93
CA ASP A 109 3.40 8.21 2.07
C ASP A 109 3.02 8.47 3.54
N HIS A 110 2.80 7.42 4.31
CA HIS A 110 2.55 7.44 5.75
C HIS A 110 2.83 6.07 6.37
N GLY A 111 2.77 6.01 7.69
CA GLY A 111 2.83 4.75 8.44
C GLY A 111 1.45 4.23 8.83
N GLU A 112 1.41 3.21 9.71
CA GLU A 112 0.19 2.51 10.07
C GLU A 112 0.20 2.14 11.56
N HIS A 113 -0.90 2.41 12.27
CA HIS A 113 -1.10 1.88 13.62
C HIS A 113 -1.58 0.44 13.57
N LEU A 114 -0.85 -0.43 14.23
CA LEU A 114 -1.15 -1.87 14.33
C LEU A 114 -1.46 -2.27 15.77
N GLY A 115 -2.41 -1.56 16.39
CA GLY A 115 -2.81 -1.74 17.77
C GLY A 115 -1.85 -1.07 18.77
N ASP A 116 -1.24 0.01 18.40
CA ASP A 116 -0.34 0.79 19.24
C ASP A 116 -1.09 1.57 20.30
N LYS A 117 -0.43 1.87 21.41
CA LYS A 117 -0.94 2.73 22.48
C LYS A 117 -0.06 3.99 22.55
N PRO A 118 -0.31 5.02 21.74
CA PRO A 118 0.49 6.23 21.74
C PRO A 118 0.31 7.06 23.02
N ILE A 119 -0.77 6.82 23.77
CA ILE A 119 -1.06 7.46 25.05
C ILE A 119 -1.15 6.37 26.13
N PRO A 120 -0.46 6.49 27.28
CA PRO A 120 -0.38 5.44 28.30
C PRO A 120 -1.71 4.88 28.78
N PHE A 121 -2.73 5.73 28.92
CA PHE A 121 -4.08 5.35 29.37
C PHE A 121 -5.12 5.40 28.24
N GLY A 122 -4.71 5.65 27.00
CA GLY A 122 -5.58 5.67 25.83
C GLY A 122 -5.92 4.28 25.29
N GLY A 123 -6.91 4.24 24.39
CA GLY A 123 -7.25 3.07 23.61
C GLY A 123 -6.13 2.69 22.63
N ARG A 124 -6.26 1.51 22.03
CA ARG A 124 -5.38 1.10 20.91
C ARG A 124 -5.82 1.79 19.64
N LEU A 125 -4.84 2.28 18.90
CA LEU A 125 -5.06 2.82 17.56
C LEU A 125 -4.78 1.76 16.49
N TRP A 126 -5.58 1.81 15.45
CA TRP A 126 -5.52 0.95 14.30
C TRP A 126 -5.67 1.79 13.03
N GLY A 127 -4.93 1.43 11.99
CA GLY A 127 -4.97 2.19 10.74
C GLY A 127 -4.32 3.56 10.83
N HIS A 128 -4.76 4.45 9.99
CA HIS A 128 -4.31 5.85 9.91
C HIS A 128 -5.51 6.81 10.05
N PRO A 129 -6.13 6.90 11.25
CA PRO A 129 -7.32 7.70 11.43
C PRO A 129 -7.06 9.18 11.16
N PRO A 130 -8.02 9.88 10.50
CA PRO A 130 -7.87 11.28 10.16
C PRO A 130 -7.60 12.16 11.39
N GLY A 131 -6.69 13.12 11.24
CA GLY A 131 -6.35 14.07 12.30
C GLY A 131 -5.41 13.56 13.39
N VAL A 132 -5.09 12.26 13.42
CA VAL A 132 -4.07 11.69 14.31
C VAL A 132 -2.70 11.93 13.71
N ARG A 133 -1.79 12.48 14.53
CA ARG A 133 -0.38 12.65 14.21
C ARG A 133 0.45 11.96 15.28
N SER A 134 1.24 11.01 14.87
CA SER A 134 2.14 10.26 15.74
C SER A 134 3.37 9.83 14.94
N ASP A 135 4.45 9.48 15.62
CA ASP A 135 5.65 8.96 14.95
C ASP A 135 5.33 7.74 14.11
N ALA A 136 4.44 6.86 14.59
CA ALA A 136 4.02 5.67 13.85
C ALA A 136 3.33 5.98 12.51
N LEU A 137 2.75 7.17 12.34
CA LEU A 137 2.11 7.60 11.10
C LEU A 137 2.98 8.56 10.28
N CYS A 138 3.76 9.43 10.94
CA CYS A 138 4.42 10.55 10.28
C CYS A 138 5.91 10.28 10.01
N VAL A 139 6.54 9.34 10.72
CA VAL A 139 7.92 8.95 10.47
C VAL A 139 7.94 7.75 9.52
N VAL A 140 8.38 8.00 8.29
CA VAL A 140 8.44 7.00 7.23
C VAL A 140 9.89 6.60 6.92
N PRO A 141 10.14 5.40 6.38
CA PRO A 141 11.46 5.01 5.94
C PRO A 141 11.94 5.89 4.79
N TRP A 142 13.23 6.09 4.71
CA TRP A 142 13.90 6.73 3.59
C TRP A 142 15.19 5.96 3.29
N VAL A 143 15.14 5.07 2.30
CA VAL A 143 16.26 4.21 1.91
C VAL A 143 16.75 4.60 0.53
N GLU A 144 18.01 4.97 0.43
CA GLU A 144 18.64 5.41 -0.80
C GLU A 144 19.53 4.32 -1.39
N PHE A 145 19.39 4.12 -2.69
CA PHE A 145 20.27 3.30 -3.51
C PHE A 145 21.00 4.23 -4.46
N GLU A 146 22.30 4.41 -4.21
CA GLU A 146 23.15 5.24 -5.04
C GLU A 146 23.45 4.56 -6.38
N SER A 147 23.77 5.37 -7.37
CA SER A 147 24.20 4.94 -8.70
C SER A 147 25.39 5.77 -9.12
N ASP A 148 26.30 5.16 -9.85
CA ASP A 148 27.50 5.82 -10.40
C ASP A 148 27.16 6.92 -11.41
N SER A 149 25.94 6.92 -11.93
CA SER A 149 25.48 7.89 -12.91
C SER A 149 24.23 8.64 -12.44
N ARG A 150 24.18 9.94 -12.71
CA ARG A 150 22.96 10.71 -12.50
C ARG A 150 22.17 10.77 -13.79
N LYS A 151 20.88 10.43 -13.71
CA LYS A 151 19.96 10.50 -14.83
C LYS A 151 19.82 11.95 -15.33
N GLN A 152 19.94 12.15 -16.64
CA GLN A 152 19.61 13.42 -17.26
C GLN A 152 18.09 13.59 -17.27
N LEU A 153 17.63 14.73 -16.78
CA LEU A 153 16.20 15.01 -16.67
C LEU A 153 15.82 16.15 -17.63
N THR A 154 14.70 15.98 -18.32
CA THR A 154 14.13 17.01 -19.20
C THR A 154 12.81 17.50 -18.61
N ALA A 155 12.73 18.83 -18.39
CA ALA A 155 11.49 19.49 -18.05
C ALA A 155 10.62 19.61 -19.31
N GLU A 156 9.39 19.17 -19.21
CA GLU A 156 8.38 19.30 -20.26
C GLU A 156 7.10 19.82 -19.62
N PRO A 157 6.25 20.53 -20.36
CA PRO A 157 4.94 20.91 -19.85
C PRO A 157 4.14 19.66 -19.48
N PRO A 158 3.21 19.77 -18.54
CA PRO A 158 2.29 18.67 -18.21
C PRO A 158 1.57 18.21 -19.48
N GLN A 159 1.51 16.89 -19.67
CA GLN A 159 0.67 16.35 -20.74
C GLN A 159 -0.79 16.55 -20.34
N GLU A 160 -1.62 16.99 -21.29
CA GLU A 160 -3.05 17.00 -21.08
C GLU A 160 -3.52 15.57 -20.82
N GLN A 161 -3.99 15.34 -19.60
CA GLN A 161 -4.65 14.09 -19.30
C GLN A 161 -6.11 14.18 -19.77
N PRO A 162 -6.68 13.11 -20.32
CA PRO A 162 -8.11 13.08 -20.55
C PRO A 162 -8.79 13.39 -19.20
N SER A 163 -9.79 14.26 -19.23
CA SER A 163 -10.54 14.65 -18.02
C SER A 163 -11.07 13.39 -17.36
N VAL A 164 -10.52 13.04 -16.21
CA VAL A 164 -11.05 11.95 -15.41
C VAL A 164 -12.28 12.50 -14.69
N ASP A 165 -13.39 11.81 -14.81
CA ASP A 165 -14.62 12.16 -14.10
C ASP A 165 -14.32 12.25 -12.59
N ASN A 166 -14.63 13.40 -12.01
CA ASN A 166 -14.39 13.65 -10.59
C ASN A 166 -15.14 12.63 -9.71
N GLU A 167 -16.30 12.14 -10.13
CA GLU A 167 -17.04 11.10 -9.41
C GLU A 167 -16.23 9.78 -9.36
N VAL A 168 -15.57 9.41 -10.45
CA VAL A 168 -14.70 8.21 -10.50
C VAL A 168 -13.49 8.40 -9.58
N VAL A 169 -12.89 9.59 -9.55
CA VAL A 169 -11.77 9.90 -8.64
C VAL A 169 -12.21 9.82 -7.20
N GLU A 170 -13.35 10.45 -6.85
CA GLU A 170 -13.89 10.43 -5.49
C GLU A 170 -14.24 9.02 -5.02
N GLN A 171 -14.85 8.24 -5.88
CA GLN A 171 -15.16 6.85 -5.60
C GLN A 171 -13.89 6.02 -5.33
N ARG A 172 -12.84 6.21 -6.13
CA ARG A 172 -11.55 5.53 -5.92
C ARG A 172 -10.89 5.96 -4.61
N LEU A 173 -10.90 7.25 -4.28
CA LEU A 173 -10.39 7.77 -3.03
C LEU A 173 -11.15 7.18 -1.83
N ARG A 174 -12.49 7.12 -1.89
CA ARG A 174 -13.31 6.46 -0.86
C ARG A 174 -12.99 4.97 -0.73
N SER A 175 -12.78 4.27 -1.85
CA SER A 175 -12.43 2.85 -1.81
C SER A 175 -11.06 2.58 -1.20
N LEU A 176 -10.17 3.55 -1.21
CA LEU A 176 -8.86 3.52 -0.59
C LEU A 176 -8.86 4.06 0.86
N GLY A 177 -10.02 4.49 1.37
CA GLY A 177 -10.14 4.99 2.75
C GLY A 177 -9.71 6.45 2.96
N TYR A 178 -9.53 7.23 1.89
CA TYR A 178 -9.13 8.65 1.98
C TYR A 178 -10.32 9.62 2.16
N LYS A 179 -11.56 9.14 2.08
CA LYS A 179 -12.80 9.91 2.32
C LYS A 179 -13.92 9.04 2.90
#